data_e36687d83b2aadc8fd5d8c1a98c47b8a
#
_entry.id   e36687d83b2aadc8fd5d8c1a98c47b8a
#
_cell.length_a   1.000
_cell.length_b   1.000
_cell.length_c   1.000
_cell.angle_alpha   90.00
_cell.angle_beta   90.00
_cell.angle_gamma   90.00
#
_symmetry.space_group_name_H-M   'P 1'
#
loop_
_entity.id
_entity.type
_entity.pdbx_description
1 polymer ?
#
loop_
_entity_poly.entity_id
_entity_poly.type
_entity_poly.pdbx_seq_one_letter_code
_entity_poly.pdbx_strand_id
1 'polypeptide(L)'
;MQSTIDELLVLTIKISKEASTYDQESVTGGIEMKRVYLGVLMALFFAILSLPVNAQQAATIIEQPLSPSTRPKIAIYRSENCGCCTKWGEYIKAKGFPIQDKVVKDMDAFKQANGITPELASCHTAVVDGYVVEGHVPAASINKMLDERPDIRGLTAPGMPMGSPGMETAGIKAEAFDVLAIANDGTTTVFDQIRPK
;
A
#
# COMPACT_ATOMS: atom_id res chain seq x y z
N MET A 1 2.51 -18.72 6.19
CA MET A 1 1.72 -19.37 5.10
C MET A 1 2.53 -20.40 4.31
N GLN A 2 3.85 -20.28 4.23
CA GLN A 2 4.73 -21.26 3.54
C GLN A 2 4.86 -22.59 4.32
N SER A 3 4.87 -22.53 5.66
CA SER A 3 5.03 -23.70 6.54
C SER A 3 3.88 -24.71 6.50
N THR A 4 2.65 -24.26 6.25
CA THR A 4 1.45 -25.12 6.18
C THR A 4 1.33 -25.88 4.85
N ILE A 5 1.93 -25.36 3.78
CA ILE A 5 1.90 -26.00 2.47
C ILE A 5 2.93 -27.15 2.45
N ASP A 6 4.07 -26.98 3.09
CA ASP A 6 5.11 -28.01 3.15
C ASP A 6 4.69 -29.21 4.02
N GLU A 7 3.95 -28.99 5.11
CA GLU A 7 3.38 -30.08 5.92
C GLU A 7 2.31 -30.90 5.16
N LEU A 8 1.47 -30.22 4.39
CA LEU A 8 0.45 -30.90 3.57
C LEU A 8 1.07 -31.73 2.43
N LEU A 9 2.16 -31.25 1.84
CA LEU A 9 2.88 -31.96 0.78
C LEU A 9 3.56 -33.23 1.32
N VAL A 10 4.17 -33.15 2.49
CA VAL A 10 4.81 -34.29 3.16
C VAL A 10 3.79 -35.34 3.57
N LEU A 11 2.61 -34.93 4.04
CA LEU A 11 1.53 -35.85 4.43
C LEU A 11 0.95 -36.57 3.21
N THR A 12 0.80 -35.87 2.08
CA THR A 12 0.27 -36.47 0.82
C THR A 12 1.24 -37.50 0.23
N ILE A 13 2.55 -37.24 0.29
CA ILE A 13 3.59 -38.18 -0.18
C ILE A 13 3.66 -39.43 0.72
N LYS A 14 3.45 -39.26 2.03
CA LYS A 14 3.47 -40.38 2.98
C LYS A 14 2.28 -41.32 2.80
N ILE A 15 1.08 -40.76 2.57
CA ILE A 15 -0.14 -41.54 2.28
C ILE A 15 -0.03 -42.28 0.95
N SER A 16 0.57 -41.66 -0.08
CA SER A 16 0.81 -42.31 -1.37
C SER A 16 1.79 -43.48 -1.30
N LYS A 17 2.77 -43.40 -0.39
CA LYS A 17 3.80 -44.45 -0.23
C LYS A 17 3.27 -45.64 0.57
N GLU A 18 2.37 -45.43 1.54
CA GLU A 18 1.74 -46.50 2.30
C GLU A 18 0.67 -47.24 1.48
N ALA A 19 0.02 -46.56 0.54
CA ALA A 19 -0.94 -47.20 -0.38
C ALA A 19 -0.28 -48.15 -1.42
N SER A 20 1.04 -47.93 -1.69
CA SER A 20 1.78 -48.76 -2.67
C SER A 20 2.32 -50.06 -2.10
N THR A 21 2.29 -50.29 -0.79
CA THR A 21 2.80 -51.50 -0.14
C THR A 21 1.72 -52.51 0.23
N TYR A 22 0.44 -52.21 -0.07
CA TYR A 22 -0.70 -53.09 0.34
C TYR A 22 -1.25 -53.97 -0.77
N ASP A 23 -0.57 -54.10 -1.90
CA ASP A 23 -1.08 -54.94 -3.01
C ASP A 23 -0.08 -56.07 -3.34
N GLN A 24 0.00 -57.08 -2.45
CA GLN A 24 0.38 -58.43 -2.84
C GLN A 24 0.17 -59.43 -1.69
N GLU A 25 -1.09 -59.77 -1.35
CA GLU A 25 -1.39 -61.13 -0.88
C GLU A 25 -2.93 -61.40 -0.88
N SER A 26 -3.25 -62.49 -1.56
CA SER A 26 -4.54 -63.21 -1.55
C SER A 26 -5.53 -62.91 -2.65
N VAL A 27 -5.26 -63.53 -3.76
CA VAL A 27 -6.28 -63.87 -4.76
C VAL A 27 -7.07 -65.09 -4.26
N THR A 28 -8.23 -64.89 -3.63
CA THR A 28 -9.39 -65.80 -3.63
C THR A 28 -10.50 -65.17 -2.76
N GLY A 29 -11.49 -64.53 -3.39
CA GLY A 29 -12.61 -63.93 -2.69
C GLY A 29 -13.18 -62.69 -3.37
N GLY A 30 -12.80 -62.42 -4.60
CA GLY A 30 -12.86 -61.11 -5.21
C GLY A 30 -14.11 -60.73 -6.00
N ILE A 31 -15.30 -61.27 -5.76
CA ILE A 31 -16.50 -60.86 -6.54
C ILE A 31 -17.53 -60.15 -5.68
N GLU A 32 -17.67 -60.49 -4.43
CA GLU A 32 -18.64 -59.87 -3.52
C GLU A 32 -18.18 -58.49 -3.02
N MET A 33 -16.87 -58.30 -2.69
CA MET A 33 -16.36 -57.03 -2.15
C MET A 33 -16.33 -55.90 -3.19
N LYS A 34 -16.10 -56.17 -4.46
CA LYS A 34 -16.14 -55.14 -5.53
C LYS A 34 -17.52 -54.53 -5.71
N ARG A 35 -18.60 -55.30 -5.54
CA ARG A 35 -19.96 -54.80 -5.63
C ARG A 35 -20.34 -53.93 -4.44
N VAL A 36 -19.87 -54.23 -3.24
CA VAL A 36 -20.09 -53.42 -2.06
C VAL A 36 -19.30 -52.09 -2.13
N TYR A 37 -18.05 -52.15 -2.60
CA TYR A 37 -17.23 -50.95 -2.76
C TYR A 37 -17.77 -49.99 -3.83
N LEU A 38 -18.22 -50.54 -4.96
CA LEU A 38 -18.82 -49.73 -6.02
C LEU A 38 -20.14 -49.09 -5.58
N GLY A 39 -20.92 -49.78 -4.76
CA GLY A 39 -22.18 -49.27 -4.18
C GLY A 39 -21.93 -48.13 -3.17
N VAL A 40 -20.91 -48.27 -2.31
CA VAL A 40 -20.53 -47.25 -1.31
C VAL A 40 -19.96 -46.01 -1.99
N LEU A 41 -19.11 -46.16 -3.02
CA LEU A 41 -18.55 -45.04 -3.78
C LEU A 41 -19.66 -44.30 -4.56
N MET A 42 -20.64 -44.99 -5.15
CA MET A 42 -21.78 -44.36 -5.82
C MET A 42 -22.68 -43.62 -4.82
N ALA A 43 -22.92 -44.20 -3.63
CA ALA A 43 -23.73 -43.53 -2.60
C ALA A 43 -23.03 -42.25 -2.06
N LEU A 44 -21.71 -42.28 -1.89
CA LEU A 44 -20.91 -41.08 -1.48
C LEU A 44 -20.89 -40.02 -2.58
N PHE A 45 -20.83 -40.43 -3.86
CA PHE A 45 -20.87 -39.49 -4.97
C PHE A 45 -22.23 -38.78 -5.10
N PHE A 46 -23.33 -39.50 -4.86
CA PHE A 46 -24.67 -38.91 -4.83
C PHE A 46 -24.94 -38.02 -3.62
N ALA A 47 -24.31 -38.30 -2.47
CA ALA A 47 -24.45 -37.49 -1.28
C ALA A 47 -23.73 -36.10 -1.42
N ILE A 48 -22.68 -36.00 -2.23
CA ILE A 48 -21.98 -34.77 -2.52
C ILE A 48 -22.76 -33.87 -3.49
N LEU A 49 -23.53 -34.45 -4.41
CA LEU A 49 -24.34 -33.71 -5.37
C LEU A 49 -25.66 -33.14 -4.79
N SER A 50 -26.05 -33.54 -3.58
CA SER A 50 -27.26 -33.06 -2.92
C SER A 50 -27.07 -31.98 -1.89
N LEU A 51 -25.88 -31.37 -1.80
CA LEU A 51 -25.70 -30.17 -1.00
C LEU A 51 -26.44 -29.01 -1.68
N PRO A 52 -27.41 -28.36 -1.01
CA PRO A 52 -28.05 -27.19 -1.60
C PRO A 52 -26.95 -26.12 -1.78
N VAL A 53 -26.62 -25.83 -3.04
CA VAL A 53 -25.85 -24.63 -3.37
C VAL A 53 -26.74 -23.47 -2.96
N ASN A 54 -26.41 -22.91 -1.79
CA ASN A 54 -27.07 -21.71 -1.29
C ASN A 54 -26.63 -20.54 -2.20
N ALA A 55 -27.39 -20.35 -3.29
CA ALA A 55 -27.16 -19.33 -4.30
C ALA A 55 -27.31 -17.88 -3.78
N GLN A 56 -27.39 -17.69 -2.47
CA GLN A 56 -27.57 -16.40 -1.81
C GLN A 56 -26.28 -15.76 -1.28
N GLN A 57 -25.11 -16.35 -1.55
CA GLN A 57 -23.82 -15.73 -1.22
C GLN A 57 -23.11 -15.08 -2.41
N ALA A 58 -23.74 -15.04 -3.58
CA ALA A 58 -23.26 -14.27 -4.71
C ALA A 58 -24.00 -12.93 -4.73
N ALA A 59 -23.51 -11.97 -4.02
CA ALA A 59 -23.61 -10.52 -4.23
C ALA A 59 -23.76 -9.77 -2.91
N THR A 60 -22.70 -9.52 -2.29
CA THR A 60 -22.49 -8.19 -1.70
C THR A 60 -20.98 -8.02 -1.59
N ILE A 61 -20.33 -7.79 -2.72
CA ILE A 61 -19.17 -6.91 -2.69
C ILE A 61 -19.80 -5.57 -2.32
N ILE A 62 -20.02 -5.37 -1.04
CA ILE A 62 -20.19 -4.04 -0.48
C ILE A 62 -18.83 -3.43 -0.74
N GLU A 63 -18.78 -2.56 -1.74
CA GLU A 63 -17.76 -1.56 -1.89
C GLU A 63 -17.76 -0.79 -0.55
N GLN A 64 -17.00 -1.31 0.41
CA GLN A 64 -16.78 -0.61 1.67
C GLN A 64 -16.10 0.69 1.26
N PRO A 65 -16.73 1.86 1.52
CA PRO A 65 -16.02 3.11 1.33
C PRO A 65 -14.74 2.97 2.13
N LEU A 66 -13.58 3.13 1.45
CA LEU A 66 -12.26 3.06 2.06
C LEU A 66 -12.30 3.89 3.35
N SER A 67 -12.23 3.21 4.48
CA SER A 67 -12.21 3.86 5.79
C SER A 67 -11.07 4.89 5.80
N PRO A 68 -11.29 6.10 6.32
CA PRO A 68 -10.26 7.16 6.37
C PRO A 68 -8.96 6.74 7.05
N SER A 69 -8.91 5.55 7.66
CA SER A 69 -7.76 5.01 8.38
C SER A 69 -6.75 4.22 7.51
N THR A 70 -6.98 4.06 6.20
CA THR A 70 -6.08 3.30 5.33
C THR A 70 -4.95 4.13 4.73
N ARG A 71 -5.01 5.47 4.83
CA ARG A 71 -3.93 6.33 4.34
C ARG A 71 -2.75 6.35 5.32
N PRO A 72 -1.51 6.29 4.84
CA PRO A 72 -0.35 6.38 5.70
C PRO A 72 -0.29 7.74 6.40
N LYS A 73 0.18 7.74 7.65
CA LYS A 73 0.36 8.97 8.42
C LYS A 73 1.52 9.77 7.86
N ILE A 74 1.33 11.08 7.71
CA ILE A 74 2.36 12.04 7.32
C ILE A 74 2.93 12.69 8.58
N ALA A 75 4.22 12.53 8.82
CA ALA A 75 4.96 13.24 9.87
C ALA A 75 5.56 14.51 9.27
N ILE A 76 5.12 15.68 9.75
CA ILE A 76 5.57 17.01 9.29
C ILE A 76 6.60 17.56 10.27
N TYR A 77 7.78 17.91 9.78
CA TYR A 77 8.87 18.51 10.55
C TYR A 77 9.05 19.96 10.09
N ARG A 78 8.94 20.90 11.01
CA ARG A 78 8.98 22.34 10.73
C ARG A 78 9.59 23.14 11.87
N SER A 79 10.00 24.38 11.59
CA SER A 79 10.34 25.33 12.64
C SER A 79 9.08 25.81 13.38
N GLU A 80 9.27 26.29 14.61
CA GLU A 80 8.16 26.67 15.50
C GLU A 80 7.22 27.71 14.89
N ASN A 81 7.76 28.73 14.24
CA ASN A 81 7.00 29.89 13.74
C ASN A 81 6.64 29.80 12.25
N CYS A 82 6.59 28.60 11.67
CA CYS A 82 6.27 28.41 10.26
C CYS A 82 4.74 28.35 10.01
N GLY A 83 4.12 29.50 9.74
CA GLY A 83 2.68 29.59 9.50
C GLY A 83 2.21 28.90 8.22
N CYS A 84 2.99 28.96 7.12
CA CYS A 84 2.66 28.28 5.88
C CYS A 84 2.75 26.76 6.02
N CYS A 85 3.68 26.26 6.84
CA CYS A 85 3.80 24.83 7.16
C CYS A 85 2.54 24.30 7.87
N THR A 86 2.02 25.07 8.83
CA THR A 86 0.76 24.73 9.53
C THR A 86 -0.41 24.66 8.53
N LYS A 87 -0.53 25.65 7.64
CA LYS A 87 -1.57 25.68 6.60
C LYS A 87 -1.46 24.49 5.65
N TRP A 88 -0.23 24.11 5.25
CA TRP A 88 -0.02 22.92 4.45
C TRP A 88 -0.46 21.66 5.19
N GLY A 89 -0.14 21.52 6.46
CA GLY A 89 -0.61 20.42 7.30
C GLY A 89 -2.14 20.34 7.38
N GLU A 90 -2.82 21.47 7.55
CA GLU A 90 -4.28 21.54 7.53
C GLU A 90 -4.87 21.12 6.18
N TYR A 91 -4.27 21.58 5.07
CA TYR A 91 -4.62 21.15 3.72
C TYR A 91 -4.48 19.63 3.55
N ILE A 92 -3.35 19.04 3.94
CA ILE A 92 -3.10 17.61 3.85
C ILE A 92 -4.11 16.82 4.70
N LYS A 93 -4.41 17.31 5.91
CA LYS A 93 -5.43 16.72 6.77
C LYS A 93 -6.82 16.77 6.12
N ALA A 94 -7.17 17.88 5.48
CA ALA A 94 -8.45 18.04 4.74
C ALA A 94 -8.52 17.10 3.52
N LYS A 95 -7.37 16.65 2.99
CA LYS A 95 -7.28 15.63 1.93
C LYS A 95 -7.32 14.19 2.46
N GLY A 96 -7.55 14.00 3.77
CA GLY A 96 -7.79 12.71 4.40
C GLY A 96 -6.53 11.98 4.87
N PHE A 97 -5.38 12.65 4.94
CA PHE A 97 -4.19 12.07 5.55
C PHE A 97 -4.15 12.30 7.05
N PRO A 98 -3.93 11.29 7.88
CA PRO A 98 -3.56 11.49 9.28
C PRO A 98 -2.22 12.24 9.34
N ILE A 99 -2.11 13.29 10.16
CA ILE A 99 -0.88 14.06 10.29
C ILE A 99 -0.29 13.94 11.71
N GLN A 100 1.03 14.07 11.80
CA GLN A 100 1.77 14.28 13.04
C GLN A 100 2.69 15.48 12.84
N ASP A 101 2.40 16.59 13.51
CA ASP A 101 3.19 17.80 13.46
C ASP A 101 4.30 17.77 14.51
N LYS A 102 5.53 18.09 14.11
CA LYS A 102 6.74 18.06 14.94
C LYS A 102 7.56 19.32 14.73
N VAL A 103 7.81 20.04 15.80
CA VAL A 103 8.72 21.18 15.81
C VAL A 103 10.15 20.68 15.93
N VAL A 104 11.03 21.19 15.06
CA VAL A 104 12.46 20.89 15.00
C VAL A 104 13.24 22.17 15.20
N LYS A 105 14.25 22.15 16.08
CA LYS A 105 15.06 23.32 16.39
C LYS A 105 16.02 23.66 15.25
N ASP A 106 16.62 22.66 14.63
CA ASP A 106 17.58 22.81 13.54
C ASP A 106 17.02 22.10 12.30
N MET A 107 16.29 22.88 11.48
CA MET A 107 15.70 22.37 10.24
C MET A 107 16.74 22.11 9.16
N ASP A 108 17.86 22.84 9.15
CA ASP A 108 18.92 22.66 8.15
C ASP A 108 19.63 21.32 8.37
N ALA A 109 20.01 21.02 9.62
CA ALA A 109 20.56 19.70 9.95
C ALA A 109 19.56 18.57 9.67
N PHE A 110 18.26 18.79 9.96
CA PHE A 110 17.22 17.79 9.68
C PHE A 110 17.07 17.53 8.17
N LYS A 111 17.05 18.57 7.34
CA LYS A 111 16.98 18.48 5.87
C LYS A 111 18.19 17.75 5.31
N GLN A 112 19.40 18.14 5.74
CA GLN A 112 20.64 17.49 5.31
C GLN A 112 20.65 16.00 5.64
N ALA A 113 20.22 15.62 6.86
CA ALA A 113 20.12 14.22 7.28
C ALA A 113 19.11 13.40 6.43
N ASN A 114 18.13 14.06 5.82
CA ASN A 114 17.16 13.46 4.90
C ASN A 114 17.55 13.61 3.42
N GLY A 115 18.77 14.09 3.12
CA GLY A 115 19.30 14.24 1.78
C GLY A 115 18.67 15.37 0.97
N ILE A 116 18.15 16.39 1.64
CA ILE A 116 17.66 17.62 1.02
C ILE A 116 18.79 18.64 0.98
N THR A 117 19.21 18.99 -0.23
CA THR A 117 20.20 20.06 -0.46
C THR A 117 19.54 21.43 -0.42
N PRO A 118 20.31 22.54 -0.25
CA PRO A 118 19.74 23.89 -0.26
C PRO A 118 18.90 24.20 -1.50
N GLU A 119 19.27 23.67 -2.66
CA GLU A 119 18.56 23.90 -3.94
C GLU A 119 17.20 23.19 -3.98
N LEU A 120 17.04 22.11 -3.22
CA LEU A 120 15.80 21.34 -3.13
C LEU A 120 14.93 21.77 -1.96
N ALA A 121 15.47 22.61 -1.07
CA ALA A 121 14.85 22.96 0.19
C ALA A 121 13.63 23.87 0.02
N SER A 122 12.69 23.71 0.93
CA SER A 122 11.55 24.57 1.18
C SER A 122 11.41 24.83 2.68
N CYS A 123 10.25 25.23 3.17
CA CYS A 123 10.08 25.63 4.57
C CYS A 123 9.88 24.47 5.55
N HIS A 124 9.47 23.28 5.10
CA HIS A 124 9.27 22.11 5.94
C HIS A 124 9.63 20.83 5.19
N THR A 125 9.87 19.79 5.95
CA THR A 125 10.07 18.44 5.44
C THR A 125 9.01 17.51 6.04
N ALA A 126 8.39 16.68 5.26
CA ALA A 126 7.49 15.64 5.75
C ALA A 126 8.01 14.26 5.37
N VAL A 127 7.56 13.24 6.12
CA VAL A 127 7.85 11.83 5.83
C VAL A 127 6.55 11.05 5.80
N VAL A 128 6.35 10.28 4.75
CA VAL A 128 5.18 9.44 4.54
C VAL A 128 5.60 8.10 3.92
N ASP A 129 5.30 7.02 4.63
CA ASP A 129 5.56 5.65 4.15
C ASP A 129 6.99 5.42 3.58
N GLY A 130 7.99 6.02 4.24
CA GLY A 130 9.40 5.97 3.87
C GLY A 130 9.85 7.04 2.87
N TYR A 131 8.95 7.74 2.19
CA TYR A 131 9.27 8.83 1.28
C TYR A 131 9.44 10.15 2.01
N VAL A 132 10.38 10.96 1.53
CA VAL A 132 10.54 12.37 1.94
C VAL A 132 9.66 13.25 1.05
N VAL A 133 8.95 14.20 1.65
CA VAL A 133 8.15 15.20 0.94
C VAL A 133 8.62 16.57 1.43
N GLU A 134 9.29 17.31 0.57
CA GLU A 134 9.86 18.61 0.90
C GLU A 134 9.00 19.75 0.36
N GLY A 135 8.56 20.62 1.26
CA GLY A 135 7.79 21.82 0.93
C GLY A 135 6.34 21.57 0.57
N HIS A 136 5.77 22.47 -0.21
CA HIS A 136 4.34 22.59 -0.45
C HIS A 136 3.82 21.68 -1.58
N VAL A 137 4.23 20.42 -1.55
CA VAL A 137 3.82 19.39 -2.52
C VAL A 137 2.31 19.15 -2.43
N PRO A 138 1.56 19.18 -3.55
CA PRO A 138 0.14 18.91 -3.55
C PRO A 138 -0.20 17.45 -3.16
N ALA A 139 -1.31 17.26 -2.47
CA ALA A 139 -1.79 15.93 -2.07
C ALA A 139 -2.02 14.98 -3.27
N ALA A 140 -2.34 15.52 -4.45
CA ALA A 140 -2.48 14.73 -5.67
C ALA A 140 -1.14 14.08 -6.08
N SER A 141 -0.04 14.84 -6.05
CA SER A 141 1.30 14.33 -6.34
C SER A 141 1.76 13.32 -5.27
N ILE A 142 1.42 13.56 -3.99
CA ILE A 142 1.69 12.58 -2.91
C ILE A 142 0.92 11.28 -3.14
N ASN A 143 -0.38 11.35 -3.47
CA ASN A 143 -1.16 10.15 -3.79
C ASN A 143 -0.56 9.40 -4.97
N LYS A 144 -0.23 10.10 -6.07
CA LYS A 144 0.40 9.50 -7.24
C LYS A 144 1.68 8.74 -6.86
N MET A 145 2.56 9.34 -6.06
CA MET A 145 3.78 8.69 -5.56
C MET A 145 3.47 7.44 -4.73
N LEU A 146 2.49 7.52 -3.83
CA LEU A 146 2.10 6.39 -2.98
C LEU A 146 1.45 5.25 -3.77
N ASP A 147 0.72 5.56 -4.83
CA ASP A 147 0.06 4.58 -5.70
C ASP A 147 1.08 3.91 -6.64
N GLU A 148 1.97 4.69 -7.25
CA GLU A 148 2.98 4.21 -8.21
C GLU A 148 4.18 3.53 -7.55
N ARG A 149 4.49 3.86 -6.28
CA ARG A 149 5.60 3.29 -5.50
C ARG A 149 6.96 3.35 -6.22
N PRO A 150 7.35 4.48 -6.81
CA PRO A 150 8.61 4.58 -7.53
C PRO A 150 9.81 4.39 -6.59
N ASP A 151 10.92 3.88 -7.13
CA ASP A 151 12.18 3.76 -6.39
C ASP A 151 12.92 5.10 -6.36
N ILE A 152 12.42 6.00 -5.51
CA ILE A 152 12.95 7.36 -5.29
C ILE A 152 13.04 7.65 -3.80
N ARG A 153 13.83 8.64 -3.41
CA ARG A 153 13.86 9.14 -2.05
C ARG A 153 12.56 9.87 -1.66
N GLY A 154 11.98 10.62 -2.60
CA GLY A 154 10.77 11.38 -2.34
C GLY A 154 10.50 12.46 -3.36
N LEU A 155 9.67 13.44 -2.98
CA LEU A 155 9.27 14.58 -3.81
C LEU A 155 9.71 15.90 -3.17
N THR A 156 9.96 16.92 -4.01
CA THR A 156 10.13 18.29 -3.55
C THR A 156 9.37 19.29 -4.43
N ALA A 157 8.83 20.33 -3.79
CA ALA A 157 8.44 21.58 -4.42
C ALA A 157 9.39 22.67 -3.91
N PRO A 158 10.55 22.90 -4.56
CA PRO A 158 11.57 23.77 -4.06
C PRO A 158 11.10 25.21 -3.86
N GLY A 159 11.62 25.87 -2.85
CA GLY A 159 11.19 27.23 -2.50
C GLY A 159 9.78 27.26 -1.91
N MET A 160 9.04 28.33 -2.20
CA MET A 160 7.68 28.56 -1.70
C MET A 160 6.82 29.18 -2.81
N PRO A 161 6.46 28.42 -3.86
CA PRO A 161 5.69 28.96 -4.99
C PRO A 161 4.35 29.55 -4.53
N MET A 162 4.05 30.78 -4.93
CA MET A 162 2.78 31.43 -4.58
C MET A 162 1.60 30.64 -5.14
N GLY A 163 0.60 30.42 -4.30
CA GLY A 163 -0.58 29.65 -4.66
C GLY A 163 -0.40 28.11 -4.57
N SER A 164 0.80 27.62 -4.18
CA SER A 164 0.92 26.22 -3.76
C SER A 164 0.12 25.98 -2.46
N PRO A 165 -0.25 24.73 -2.14
CA PRO A 165 -1.05 24.44 -0.95
C PRO A 165 -0.45 25.03 0.34
N GLY A 166 -1.19 25.90 1.04
CA GLY A 166 -0.72 26.61 2.23
C GLY A 166 0.01 27.94 1.95
N MET A 167 0.24 28.26 0.65
CA MET A 167 0.83 29.53 0.18
C MET A 167 -0.18 30.40 -0.60
N GLU A 168 -1.46 30.04 -0.55
CA GLU A 168 -2.52 30.82 -1.18
C GLU A 168 -2.68 32.18 -0.47
N THR A 169 -2.68 33.26 -1.25
CA THR A 169 -2.85 34.62 -0.76
C THR A 169 -3.93 35.32 -1.59
N ALA A 170 -4.92 35.90 -0.92
CA ALA A 170 -6.00 36.61 -1.58
C ALA A 170 -5.46 37.74 -2.48
N GLY A 171 -5.91 37.78 -3.73
CA GLY A 171 -5.49 38.81 -4.70
C GLY A 171 -4.12 38.56 -5.36
N ILE A 172 -3.39 37.52 -4.97
CA ILE A 172 -2.15 37.14 -5.61
C ILE A 172 -2.38 35.99 -6.57
N LYS A 173 -1.90 36.14 -7.81
CA LYS A 173 -1.99 35.10 -8.82
C LYS A 173 -1.08 33.93 -8.47
N ALA A 174 -1.61 32.71 -8.55
CA ALA A 174 -0.81 31.51 -8.34
C ALA A 174 0.25 31.35 -9.44
N GLU A 175 1.41 30.87 -9.05
CA GLU A 175 2.55 30.58 -9.94
C GLU A 175 2.47 29.14 -10.45
N ALA A 176 3.00 28.92 -11.64
CA ALA A 176 3.27 27.60 -12.15
C ALA A 176 4.57 27.07 -11.50
N PHE A 177 4.56 25.83 -11.04
CA PHE A 177 5.76 25.20 -10.49
C PHE A 177 5.79 23.71 -10.81
N ASP A 178 6.97 23.12 -10.70
CA ASP A 178 7.17 21.70 -10.87
C ASP A 178 7.38 21.03 -9.53
N VAL A 179 6.79 19.86 -9.38
CA VAL A 179 7.13 18.91 -8.32
C VAL A 179 8.20 17.99 -8.88
N LEU A 180 9.34 17.92 -8.21
CA LEU A 180 10.47 17.09 -8.62
C LEU A 180 10.50 15.80 -7.81
N ALA A 181 10.78 14.68 -8.49
CA ALA A 181 11.21 13.45 -7.84
C ALA A 181 12.70 13.57 -7.48
N ILE A 182 13.06 13.18 -6.27
CA ILE A 182 14.44 13.09 -5.79
C ILE A 182 14.84 11.62 -5.84
N ALA A 183 15.75 11.26 -6.72
CA ALA A 183 16.30 9.92 -6.80
C ALA A 183 17.17 9.58 -5.58
N ASN A 184 17.45 8.31 -5.36
CA ASN A 184 18.27 7.87 -4.22
C ASN A 184 19.72 8.39 -4.27
N ASP A 185 20.23 8.69 -5.46
CA ASP A 185 21.55 9.33 -5.69
C ASP A 185 21.53 10.85 -5.55
N GLY A 186 20.36 11.46 -5.31
CA GLY A 186 20.18 12.90 -5.15
C GLY A 186 19.89 13.66 -6.46
N THR A 187 19.90 13.00 -7.61
CA THR A 187 19.48 13.62 -8.87
C THR A 187 17.96 13.86 -8.88
N THR A 188 17.52 14.79 -9.73
CA THR A 188 16.08 15.13 -9.81
C THR A 188 15.53 15.03 -11.22
N THR A 189 14.25 14.69 -11.29
CA THR A 189 13.45 14.71 -12.53
C THR A 189 12.08 15.32 -12.24
N VAL A 190 11.43 15.87 -13.28
CA VAL A 190 10.06 16.39 -13.10
C VAL A 190 9.10 15.22 -12.90
N PHE A 191 8.42 15.23 -11.75
CA PHE A 191 7.41 14.24 -11.39
C PHE A 191 6.00 14.70 -11.76
N ASP A 192 5.70 15.98 -11.51
CA ASP A 192 4.40 16.58 -11.79
C ASP A 192 4.57 18.06 -12.13
N GLN A 193 3.66 18.62 -12.94
CA GLN A 193 3.68 20.00 -13.36
C GLN A 193 2.41 20.70 -12.92
N ILE A 194 2.52 21.61 -11.95
CA ILE A 194 1.38 22.34 -11.41
C ILE A 194 1.20 23.62 -12.20
N ARG A 195 0.11 23.70 -12.93
CA ARG A 195 -0.26 24.85 -13.78
C ARG A 195 -1.58 25.42 -13.28
N PRO A 196 -1.58 26.61 -12.66
CA PRO A 196 -2.82 27.28 -12.26
C PRO A 196 -3.67 27.60 -13.48
N LYS A 197 -4.99 27.52 -13.32
CA LYS A 197 -5.96 27.89 -14.35
C LYS A 197 -6.17 29.40 -14.39
#